data_f8f526b7f34ec0f0bcd8f3e3ab38f490
#
_entry.id   f8f526b7f34ec0f0bcd8f3e3ab38f490
#
_cell.length_a   1.000
_cell.length_b   1.000
_cell.length_c   1.000
_cell.angle_alpha   90.00
_cell.angle_beta   90.00
_cell.angle_gamma   90.00
#
_symmetry.space_group_name_H-M   'P 1'
#
loop_
_entity.id
_entity.type
_entity.pdbx_description
1 polymer ?
#
loop_
_entity_poly.entity_id
_entity_poly.type
_entity_poly.pdbx_seq_one_letter_code
_entity_poly.pdbx_strand_id
1 'polypeptide(L)'
;MWGWTRFLLIVLAFAGVGATDLKAQDIRSPILTIDSDQLYNGSAFGKRAADDIEKLGSVLATENSALEAELEAEELALTDQRAELSPDAFRALADAFDARVESIRQERKKNTRRIEDLREKNRVRFLTAAAPVLEQIMREAGAAVILEQRSVFVSANAIDITKKAIERIDAQLGDGSIQPE
;
A
#
# COMPACT_ATOMS: atom_id res chain seq x y z
N MET A 1 -71.53 15.81 61.53
CA MET A 1 -71.06 17.17 61.34
C MET A 1 -69.66 17.06 60.83
N TRP A 2 -69.57 17.04 59.57
CA TRP A 2 -68.94 17.90 58.58
C TRP A 2 -67.41 17.99 58.71
N GLY A 3 -66.70 17.35 57.84
CA GLY A 3 -65.28 17.46 57.58
C GLY A 3 -64.99 17.14 56.12
N TRP A 4 -64.78 18.15 55.31
CA TRP A 4 -64.49 18.09 53.89
C TRP A 4 -63.03 17.74 53.66
N THR A 5 -62.80 16.60 53.04
CA THR A 5 -61.52 16.21 52.46
C THR A 5 -61.39 16.76 51.05
N ARG A 6 -60.54 17.78 50.88
CA ARG A 6 -60.13 18.31 49.60
C ARG A 6 -59.09 17.38 48.98
N PHE A 7 -59.48 16.66 47.97
CA PHE A 7 -58.57 15.94 47.09
C PHE A 7 -57.78 16.92 46.25
N LEU A 8 -56.50 16.99 46.45
CA LEU A 8 -55.54 17.78 45.66
C LEU A 8 -54.99 16.88 44.56
N LEU A 9 -55.50 17.06 43.32
CA LEU A 9 -55.02 16.41 42.11
C LEU A 9 -53.70 17.05 41.70
N ILE A 10 -52.61 16.36 41.96
CA ILE A 10 -51.27 16.73 41.41
C ILE A 10 -51.17 16.15 40.02
N VAL A 11 -51.35 17.04 39.03
CA VAL A 11 -51.05 16.73 37.60
C VAL A 11 -49.54 16.80 37.44
N LEU A 12 -48.93 15.64 37.35
CA LEU A 12 -47.49 15.49 37.03
C LEU A 12 -47.33 15.73 35.55
N ALA A 13 -46.93 16.95 35.14
CA ALA A 13 -46.52 17.26 33.78
C ALA A 13 -45.19 16.60 33.51
N PHE A 14 -45.22 15.48 32.77
CA PHE A 14 -44.05 14.83 32.25
C PHE A 14 -43.48 15.69 31.11
N ALA A 15 -42.51 16.56 31.44
CA ALA A 15 -41.79 17.33 30.46
C ALA A 15 -40.96 16.35 29.63
N GLY A 16 -41.34 16.14 28.37
CA GLY A 16 -40.60 15.35 27.40
C GLY A 16 -39.18 15.92 27.27
N VAL A 17 -38.20 15.15 27.71
CA VAL A 17 -36.79 15.39 27.39
C VAL A 17 -36.66 15.19 25.90
N GLY A 18 -36.68 16.28 25.13
CA GLY A 18 -36.36 16.24 23.71
C GLY A 18 -34.97 15.61 23.54
N ALA A 19 -34.92 14.48 22.84
CA ALA A 19 -33.68 13.93 22.34
C ALA A 19 -32.99 14.99 21.50
N THR A 20 -32.01 15.67 22.06
CA THR A 20 -31.12 16.51 21.28
C THR A 20 -30.34 15.60 20.37
N ASP A 21 -30.68 15.59 19.08
CA ASP A 21 -29.82 15.05 18.04
C ASP A 21 -28.42 15.64 18.24
N LEU A 22 -27.51 14.85 18.78
CA LEU A 22 -26.09 15.13 18.78
C LEU A 22 -25.65 15.04 17.32
N LYS A 23 -25.86 16.12 16.58
CA LYS A 23 -25.17 16.33 15.31
C LYS A 23 -23.68 16.21 15.62
N ALA A 24 -23.04 15.18 15.07
CA ALA A 24 -21.61 15.08 15.06
C ALA A 24 -21.08 16.46 14.60
N GLN A 25 -20.39 17.16 15.49
CA GLN A 25 -19.81 18.44 15.17
C GLN A 25 -18.82 18.21 14.04
N ASP A 26 -19.11 18.77 12.88
CA ASP A 26 -18.16 18.84 11.77
C ASP A 26 -16.98 19.68 12.29
N ILE A 27 -15.95 19.01 12.75
CA ILE A 27 -14.76 19.66 13.31
C ILE A 27 -14.06 20.32 12.12
N ARG A 28 -14.33 21.60 11.91
CA ARG A 28 -13.59 22.42 10.95
C ARG A 28 -12.22 22.70 11.55
N SER A 29 -11.26 21.85 11.22
CA SER A 29 -9.85 22.05 11.59
C SER A 29 -9.10 22.64 10.40
N PRO A 30 -8.28 23.68 10.59
CA PRO A 30 -7.40 24.18 9.54
C PRO A 30 -6.29 23.18 9.17
N ILE A 31 -6.13 22.13 9.96
CA ILE A 31 -5.13 21.07 9.78
C ILE A 31 -5.84 19.73 9.69
N LEU A 32 -5.47 18.95 8.69
CA LEU A 32 -5.86 17.55 8.52
C LEU A 32 -4.61 16.67 8.61
N THR A 33 -4.80 15.40 8.93
CA THR A 33 -3.72 14.40 8.92
C THR A 33 -4.04 13.26 7.98
N ILE A 34 -3.01 12.62 7.44
CA ILE A 34 -3.10 11.45 6.58
C ILE A 34 -1.94 10.50 6.87
N ASP A 35 -2.18 9.21 6.84
CA ASP A 35 -1.15 8.17 6.77
C ASP A 35 -0.95 7.79 5.29
N SER A 36 0.15 8.27 4.70
CA SER A 36 0.42 8.06 3.27
C SER A 36 0.73 6.61 2.92
N ASP A 37 1.26 5.81 3.86
CA ASP A 37 1.48 4.38 3.63
C ASP A 37 0.15 3.62 3.66
N GLN A 38 -0.73 3.93 4.62
CA GLN A 38 -2.07 3.35 4.66
C GLN A 38 -2.90 3.81 3.45
N LEU A 39 -2.76 5.06 3.03
CA LEU A 39 -3.42 5.59 1.84
C LEU A 39 -3.04 4.78 0.60
N TYR A 40 -1.74 4.57 0.37
CA TYR A 40 -1.25 3.79 -0.77
C TYR A 40 -1.66 2.32 -0.67
N ASN A 41 -1.29 1.64 0.42
CA ASN A 41 -1.51 0.19 0.57
C ASN A 41 -2.99 -0.18 0.71
N GLY A 42 -3.82 0.72 1.23
CA GLY A 42 -5.26 0.54 1.40
C GLY A 42 -6.07 0.75 0.13
N SER A 43 -5.54 1.52 -0.84
CA SER A 43 -6.23 1.84 -2.09
C SER A 43 -6.29 0.64 -3.05
N ALA A 44 -7.26 0.64 -3.96
CA ALA A 44 -7.35 -0.34 -5.04
C ALA A 44 -6.09 -0.30 -5.94
N PHE A 45 -5.56 0.90 -6.21
CA PHE A 45 -4.31 1.07 -6.95
C PHE A 45 -3.12 0.38 -6.27
N GLY A 46 -2.92 0.64 -4.97
CA GLY A 46 -1.79 0.07 -4.22
C GLY A 46 -1.87 -1.45 -4.12
N LYS A 47 -3.08 -2.00 -3.91
CA LYS A 47 -3.31 -3.45 -3.89
C LYS A 47 -2.96 -4.08 -5.24
N ARG A 48 -3.46 -3.54 -6.36
CA ARG A 48 -3.10 -4.03 -7.68
C ARG A 48 -1.59 -3.95 -7.93
N ALA A 49 -0.96 -2.83 -7.57
CA ALA A 49 0.48 -2.67 -7.73
C ALA A 49 1.29 -3.69 -6.91
N ALA A 50 0.83 -4.04 -5.70
CA ALA A 50 1.43 -5.08 -4.88
C ALA A 50 1.27 -6.47 -5.52
N ASP A 51 0.06 -6.79 -6.02
CA ASP A 51 -0.22 -8.06 -6.71
C ASP A 51 0.63 -8.23 -7.98
N ASP A 52 0.82 -7.16 -8.76
CA ASP A 52 1.65 -7.18 -9.97
C ASP A 52 3.13 -7.45 -9.63
N ILE A 53 3.63 -6.86 -8.54
CA ILE A 53 5.01 -7.08 -8.04
C ILE A 53 5.16 -8.49 -7.49
N GLU A 54 4.18 -9.02 -6.77
CA GLU A 54 4.18 -10.39 -6.25
C GLU A 54 4.23 -11.41 -7.40
N LYS A 55 3.40 -11.23 -8.43
CA LYS A 55 3.41 -12.08 -9.63
C LYS A 55 4.76 -12.05 -10.32
N LEU A 56 5.34 -10.86 -10.52
CA LEU A 56 6.67 -10.73 -11.11
C LEU A 56 7.72 -11.44 -10.25
N GLY A 57 7.67 -11.27 -8.92
CA GLY A 57 8.58 -11.93 -7.98
C GLY A 57 8.47 -13.46 -8.05
N SER A 58 7.25 -13.99 -8.15
CA SER A 58 7.00 -15.44 -8.28
C SER A 58 7.56 -16.00 -9.58
N VAL A 59 7.38 -15.30 -10.70
CA VAL A 59 7.97 -15.70 -12.00
C VAL A 59 9.48 -15.74 -11.91
N LEU A 60 10.11 -14.67 -11.40
CA LEU A 60 11.56 -14.60 -11.25
C LEU A 60 12.12 -15.65 -10.28
N ALA A 61 11.39 -15.99 -9.22
CA ALA A 61 11.78 -17.06 -8.31
C ALA A 61 11.78 -18.43 -9.00
N THR A 62 10.76 -18.71 -9.81
CA THR A 62 10.68 -19.95 -10.59
C THR A 62 11.81 -20.05 -11.62
N GLU A 63 12.08 -18.97 -12.37
CA GLU A 63 13.18 -18.91 -13.33
C GLU A 63 14.54 -19.09 -12.64
N ASN A 64 14.75 -18.46 -11.48
CA ASN A 64 15.97 -18.60 -10.70
C ASN A 64 16.19 -20.03 -10.23
N SER A 65 15.13 -20.73 -9.77
CA SER A 65 15.24 -22.14 -9.34
C SER A 65 15.57 -23.05 -10.51
N ALA A 66 15.03 -22.81 -11.70
CA ALA A 66 15.36 -23.56 -12.91
C ALA A 66 16.83 -23.36 -13.32
N LEU A 67 17.30 -22.09 -13.30
CA LEU A 67 18.70 -21.77 -13.60
C LEU A 67 19.68 -22.37 -12.59
N GLU A 68 19.31 -22.45 -11.30
CA GLU A 68 20.12 -23.11 -10.27
C GLU A 68 20.27 -24.61 -10.55
N ALA A 69 19.16 -25.28 -10.88
CA ALA A 69 19.20 -26.70 -11.24
C ALA A 69 20.02 -26.98 -12.51
N GLU A 70 19.94 -26.09 -13.51
CA GLU A 70 20.76 -26.16 -14.72
C GLU A 70 22.28 -26.02 -14.41
N LEU A 71 22.63 -25.02 -13.57
CA LEU A 71 24.02 -24.79 -13.18
C LEU A 71 24.60 -25.98 -12.36
N GLU A 72 23.80 -26.55 -11.46
CA GLU A 72 24.17 -27.72 -10.69
C GLU A 72 24.45 -28.94 -11.61
N ALA A 73 23.56 -29.16 -12.57
CA ALA A 73 23.74 -30.25 -13.56
C ALA A 73 25.00 -30.03 -14.43
N GLU A 74 25.25 -28.78 -14.86
CA GLU A 74 26.43 -28.44 -15.65
C GLU A 74 27.72 -28.60 -14.86
N GLU A 75 27.75 -28.19 -13.58
CA GLU A 75 28.90 -28.37 -12.67
C GLU A 75 29.25 -29.86 -12.46
N LEU A 76 28.20 -30.69 -12.26
CA LEU A 76 28.38 -32.15 -12.15
C LEU A 76 28.96 -32.72 -13.44
N ALA A 77 28.40 -32.36 -14.60
CA ALA A 77 28.88 -32.82 -15.90
C ALA A 77 30.36 -32.43 -16.16
N LEU A 78 30.73 -31.18 -15.79
CA LEU A 78 32.13 -30.73 -15.88
C LEU A 78 33.05 -31.53 -14.96
N THR A 79 32.57 -31.85 -13.76
CA THR A 79 33.34 -32.67 -12.80
C THR A 79 33.63 -34.09 -13.35
N ASP A 80 32.61 -34.70 -13.95
CA ASP A 80 32.73 -36.04 -14.56
C ASP A 80 33.68 -36.03 -15.77
N GLN A 81 33.60 -35.01 -16.61
CA GLN A 81 34.43 -34.87 -17.81
C GLN A 81 35.91 -34.56 -17.51
N ARG A 82 36.22 -34.10 -16.30
CA ARG A 82 37.57 -33.65 -15.94
C ARG A 82 38.64 -34.72 -16.17
N ALA A 83 38.33 -36.00 -15.94
CA ALA A 83 39.25 -37.08 -16.11
C ALA A 83 39.51 -37.47 -17.58
N GLU A 84 38.58 -37.09 -18.48
CA GLU A 84 38.58 -37.46 -19.89
C GLU A 84 39.17 -36.36 -20.79
N LEU A 85 39.21 -35.12 -20.30
CA LEU A 85 39.61 -33.95 -21.08
C LEU A 85 41.09 -33.59 -20.84
N SER A 86 41.70 -33.00 -21.88
CA SER A 86 43.00 -32.35 -21.70
C SER A 86 42.87 -31.13 -20.77
N PRO A 87 43.97 -30.75 -20.05
CA PRO A 87 43.95 -29.61 -19.16
C PRO A 87 43.45 -28.29 -19.81
N ASP A 88 43.82 -28.06 -21.06
CA ASP A 88 43.42 -26.84 -21.79
C ASP A 88 41.95 -26.89 -22.21
N ALA A 89 41.46 -28.07 -22.65
CA ALA A 89 40.02 -28.22 -22.96
C ALA A 89 39.14 -28.07 -21.72
N PHE A 90 39.55 -28.69 -20.59
CA PHE A 90 38.83 -28.52 -19.32
C PHE A 90 38.80 -27.04 -18.86
N ARG A 91 39.96 -26.35 -18.95
CA ARG A 91 40.04 -24.92 -18.58
C ARG A 91 39.08 -24.08 -19.40
N ALA A 92 39.00 -24.29 -20.71
CA ALA A 92 38.09 -23.55 -21.58
C ALA A 92 36.61 -23.71 -21.18
N LEU A 93 36.21 -24.95 -20.79
CA LEU A 93 34.84 -25.22 -20.31
C LEU A 93 34.59 -24.61 -18.94
N ALA A 94 35.53 -24.68 -18.02
CA ALA A 94 35.42 -24.07 -16.70
C ALA A 94 35.32 -22.54 -16.81
N ASP A 95 36.12 -21.89 -17.66
CA ASP A 95 36.05 -20.45 -17.90
C ASP A 95 34.67 -20.06 -18.50
N ALA A 96 34.09 -20.88 -19.38
CA ALA A 96 32.76 -20.65 -19.94
C ALA A 96 31.66 -20.79 -18.88
N PHE A 97 31.75 -21.79 -18.00
CA PHE A 97 30.85 -21.99 -16.88
C PHE A 97 30.91 -20.79 -15.91
N ASP A 98 32.08 -20.35 -15.51
CA ASP A 98 32.29 -19.21 -14.63
C ASP A 98 31.68 -17.92 -15.23
N ALA A 99 31.86 -17.67 -16.53
CA ALA A 99 31.26 -16.56 -17.24
C ALA A 99 29.72 -16.63 -17.22
N ARG A 100 29.15 -17.84 -17.39
CA ARG A 100 27.69 -18.06 -17.29
C ARG A 100 27.17 -17.77 -15.88
N VAL A 101 27.85 -18.27 -14.84
CA VAL A 101 27.49 -17.98 -13.43
C VAL A 101 27.49 -16.48 -13.15
N GLU A 102 28.52 -15.77 -13.60
CA GLU A 102 28.61 -14.33 -13.40
C GLU A 102 27.51 -13.57 -14.15
N SER A 103 27.19 -13.97 -15.37
CA SER A 103 26.07 -13.40 -16.13
C SER A 103 24.74 -13.57 -15.42
N ILE A 104 24.45 -14.75 -14.88
CA ILE A 104 23.23 -15.04 -14.11
C ILE A 104 23.18 -14.20 -12.84
N ARG A 105 24.28 -14.03 -12.13
CA ARG A 105 24.36 -13.17 -10.94
C ARG A 105 24.04 -11.70 -11.27
N GLN A 106 24.59 -11.21 -12.38
CA GLN A 106 24.31 -9.83 -12.84
C GLN A 106 22.84 -9.64 -13.22
N GLU A 107 22.23 -10.61 -13.91
CA GLU A 107 20.82 -10.54 -14.28
C GLU A 107 19.90 -10.59 -13.05
N ARG A 108 20.18 -11.44 -12.06
CA ARG A 108 19.46 -11.46 -10.78
C ARG A 108 19.52 -10.11 -10.06
N LYS A 109 20.70 -9.51 -10.01
CA LYS A 109 20.89 -8.17 -9.40
C LYS A 109 20.09 -7.08 -10.15
N LYS A 110 20.05 -7.15 -11.48
CA LYS A 110 19.27 -6.25 -12.32
C LYS A 110 17.77 -6.44 -12.10
N ASN A 111 17.29 -7.67 -11.98
CA ASN A 111 15.89 -7.98 -11.71
C ASN A 111 15.44 -7.48 -10.32
N THR A 112 16.30 -7.61 -9.31
CA THR A 112 16.03 -7.04 -7.97
C THR A 112 15.85 -5.52 -8.05
N ARG A 113 16.76 -4.81 -8.72
CA ARG A 113 16.65 -3.36 -8.91
C ARG A 113 15.39 -2.98 -9.69
N ARG A 114 15.04 -3.75 -10.72
CA ARG A 114 13.82 -3.52 -11.49
C ARG A 114 12.55 -3.57 -10.64
N ILE A 115 12.49 -4.51 -9.68
CA ILE A 115 11.38 -4.59 -8.73
C ILE A 115 11.33 -3.36 -7.82
N GLU A 116 12.48 -2.93 -7.30
CA GLU A 116 12.59 -1.73 -6.45
C GLU A 116 12.16 -0.47 -7.21
N ASP A 117 12.65 -0.30 -8.43
CA ASP A 117 12.28 0.81 -9.32
C ASP A 117 10.78 0.80 -9.65
N LEU A 118 10.18 -0.38 -9.83
CA LEU A 118 8.76 -0.51 -10.10
C LEU A 118 7.90 -0.11 -8.89
N ARG A 119 8.33 -0.48 -7.67
CA ARG A 119 7.67 -0.05 -6.43
C ARG A 119 7.67 1.47 -6.30
N GLU A 120 8.83 2.08 -6.50
CA GLU A 120 8.96 3.53 -6.40
C GLU A 120 8.14 4.26 -7.48
N LYS A 121 8.21 3.80 -8.73
CA LYS A 121 7.40 4.35 -9.82
C LYS A 121 5.90 4.27 -9.55
N ASN A 122 5.42 3.15 -9.04
CA ASN A 122 4.01 2.99 -8.70
C ASN A 122 3.60 3.95 -7.56
N ARG A 123 4.45 4.11 -6.54
CA ARG A 123 4.19 5.04 -5.44
C ARG A 123 4.12 6.49 -5.93
N VAL A 124 5.07 6.92 -6.75
CA VAL A 124 5.10 8.27 -7.33
C VAL A 124 3.87 8.51 -8.20
N ARG A 125 3.52 7.56 -9.09
CA ARG A 125 2.32 7.65 -9.94
C ARG A 125 1.05 7.79 -9.11
N PHE A 126 0.90 6.96 -8.07
CA PHE A 126 -0.24 7.03 -7.17
C PHE A 126 -0.35 8.39 -6.51
N LEU A 127 0.71 8.89 -5.87
CA LEU A 127 0.70 10.17 -5.16
C LEU A 127 0.39 11.33 -6.11
N THR A 128 0.94 11.30 -7.32
CA THR A 128 0.65 12.30 -8.35
C THR A 128 -0.83 12.28 -8.75
N ALA A 129 -1.42 11.10 -8.95
CA ALA A 129 -2.82 10.96 -9.30
C ALA A 129 -3.77 11.26 -8.13
N ALA A 130 -3.36 10.99 -6.89
CA ALA A 130 -4.14 11.25 -5.68
C ALA A 130 -4.15 12.72 -5.28
N ALA A 131 -3.13 13.50 -5.66
CA ALA A 131 -2.98 14.90 -5.24
C ALA A 131 -4.23 15.76 -5.49
N PRO A 132 -4.86 15.78 -6.68
CA PRO A 132 -6.06 16.58 -6.91
C PRO A 132 -7.25 16.15 -6.04
N VAL A 133 -7.37 14.86 -5.70
CA VAL A 133 -8.42 14.34 -4.81
C VAL A 133 -8.19 14.85 -3.39
N LEU A 134 -6.94 14.81 -2.91
CA LEU A 134 -6.58 15.33 -1.59
C LEU A 134 -6.78 16.83 -1.49
N GLU A 135 -6.44 17.59 -2.53
CA GLU A 135 -6.72 19.03 -2.60
C GLU A 135 -8.22 19.32 -2.53
N GLN A 136 -9.05 18.52 -3.19
CA GLN A 136 -10.49 18.66 -3.11
C GLN A 136 -11.01 18.41 -1.69
N ILE A 137 -10.55 17.34 -1.03
CA ILE A 137 -10.91 17.04 0.36
C ILE A 137 -10.50 18.19 1.29
N MET A 138 -9.30 18.74 1.10
CA MET A 138 -8.78 19.86 1.86
C MET A 138 -9.66 21.11 1.71
N ARG A 139 -10.04 21.48 0.48
CA ARG A 139 -10.94 22.61 0.21
C ARG A 139 -12.32 22.43 0.83
N GLU A 140 -12.91 21.24 0.70
CA GLU A 140 -14.24 20.94 1.26
C GLU A 140 -14.26 21.00 2.79
N ALA A 141 -13.17 20.59 3.43
CA ALA A 141 -13.00 20.66 4.88
C ALA A 141 -12.67 22.07 5.39
N GLY A 142 -12.36 23.02 4.50
CA GLY A 142 -11.87 24.35 4.87
C GLY A 142 -10.49 24.30 5.54
N ALA A 143 -9.71 23.25 5.27
CA ALA A 143 -8.37 23.09 5.82
C ALA A 143 -7.32 23.80 4.95
N ALA A 144 -6.25 24.25 5.60
CA ALA A 144 -5.14 24.92 4.96
C ALA A 144 -3.98 23.97 4.62
N VAL A 145 -3.90 22.81 5.31
CA VAL A 145 -2.80 21.86 5.16
C VAL A 145 -3.23 20.44 5.52
N ILE A 146 -2.63 19.46 4.85
CA ILE A 146 -2.67 18.04 5.20
C ILE A 146 -1.25 17.66 5.64
N LEU A 147 -1.10 17.13 6.84
CA LEU A 147 0.17 16.70 7.41
C LEU A 147 0.25 15.16 7.42
N GLU A 148 1.45 14.65 7.23
CA GLU A 148 1.74 13.23 7.46
C GLU A 148 1.53 12.89 8.95
N GLN A 149 0.69 11.88 9.23
CA GLN A 149 0.31 11.51 10.60
C GLN A 149 1.52 11.15 11.47
N ARG A 150 2.52 10.48 10.89
CA ARG A 150 3.77 10.11 11.61
C ARG A 150 4.64 11.29 12.00
N SER A 151 4.45 12.44 11.38
CA SER A 151 5.16 13.69 11.72
C SER A 151 4.50 14.45 12.86
N VAL A 152 3.30 13.99 13.31
CA VAL A 152 2.53 14.63 14.36
C VAL A 152 2.62 13.80 15.63
N PHE A 153 3.09 14.41 16.74
CA PHE A 153 3.27 13.70 18.01
C PHE A 153 1.95 13.19 18.59
N VAL A 154 0.89 14.01 18.53
CA VAL A 154 -0.47 13.67 18.97
C VAL A 154 -1.47 14.39 18.08
N SER A 155 -2.46 13.67 17.57
CA SER A 155 -3.59 14.23 16.82
C SER A 155 -4.89 13.55 17.22
N ALA A 156 -6.00 14.28 17.07
CA ALA A 156 -7.33 13.71 17.24
C ALA A 156 -7.71 12.89 16.00
N ASN A 157 -8.36 11.74 16.17
CA ASN A 157 -8.84 10.91 15.05
C ASN A 157 -9.81 11.67 14.12
N ALA A 158 -10.46 12.71 14.65
CA ALA A 158 -11.44 13.52 13.89
C ALA A 158 -10.81 14.32 12.73
N ILE A 159 -9.49 14.56 12.74
CA ILE A 159 -8.77 15.25 11.66
C ILE A 159 -8.06 14.30 10.71
N ASP A 160 -8.07 12.99 10.98
CA ASP A 160 -7.52 11.97 10.09
C ASP A 160 -8.49 11.70 8.93
N ILE A 161 -8.00 11.98 7.73
CA ILE A 161 -8.79 11.81 6.50
C ILE A 161 -8.43 10.55 5.72
N THR A 162 -7.54 9.69 6.22
CA THR A 162 -6.97 8.55 5.48
C THR A 162 -8.04 7.68 4.85
N LYS A 163 -9.03 7.23 5.63
CA LYS A 163 -10.13 6.38 5.11
C LYS A 163 -10.98 7.10 4.05
N LYS A 164 -11.36 8.35 4.32
CA LYS A 164 -12.14 9.16 3.38
C LYS A 164 -11.37 9.40 2.08
N ALA A 165 -10.07 9.59 2.18
CA ALA A 165 -9.20 9.77 1.02
C ALA A 165 -9.11 8.48 0.18
N ILE A 166 -8.94 7.30 0.82
CA ILE A 166 -8.94 6.00 0.12
C ILE A 166 -10.25 5.83 -0.65
N GLU A 167 -11.40 6.00 0.01
CA GLU A 167 -12.72 5.83 -0.62
C GLU A 167 -12.90 6.73 -1.86
N ARG A 168 -12.46 7.99 -1.77
CA ARG A 168 -12.57 8.93 -2.90
C ARG A 168 -11.59 8.63 -4.02
N ILE A 169 -10.37 8.26 -3.68
CA ILE A 169 -9.35 7.88 -4.65
C ILE A 169 -9.81 6.64 -5.41
N ASP A 170 -10.28 5.62 -4.71
CA ASP A 170 -10.78 4.39 -5.33
C ASP A 170 -11.99 4.66 -6.24
N ALA A 171 -12.88 5.58 -5.84
CA ALA A 171 -14.01 5.98 -6.67
C ALA A 171 -13.62 6.75 -7.94
N GLN A 172 -12.52 7.52 -7.93
CA GLN A 172 -12.08 8.35 -9.05
C GLN A 172 -11.03 7.69 -9.93
N LEU A 173 -10.09 6.98 -9.35
CA LEU A 173 -8.95 6.39 -10.04
C LEU A 173 -9.10 4.87 -10.26
N GLY A 174 -10.03 4.22 -9.53
CA GLY A 174 -10.12 2.76 -9.53
C GLY A 174 -8.80 2.14 -9.08
N ASP A 175 -8.42 1.07 -9.76
CA ASP A 175 -7.13 0.39 -9.55
C ASP A 175 -5.96 1.00 -10.35
N GLY A 176 -6.21 2.10 -11.07
CA GLY A 176 -5.21 2.78 -11.88
C GLY A 176 -4.79 2.01 -13.15
N SER A 177 -5.55 1.01 -13.57
CA SER A 177 -5.33 0.29 -14.83
C SER A 177 -5.76 1.12 -16.04
N ILE A 178 -6.77 1.99 -15.84
CA ILE A 178 -7.26 2.91 -16.87
C ILE A 178 -6.60 4.27 -16.60
N GLN A 179 -5.66 4.67 -17.46
CA GLN A 179 -5.23 6.07 -17.50
C GLN A 179 -6.27 6.83 -18.32
N PRO A 180 -6.89 7.91 -17.79
CA PRO A 180 -7.48 8.90 -18.67
C PRO A 180 -6.34 9.53 -19.50
N GLU A 181 -6.48 9.50 -20.83
CA GLU A 181 -5.61 10.21 -21.76
C GLU A 181 -5.56 11.71 -21.48
#